data_6fa2b865754f2fa118ae7f854e483e9d
#
_entry.id   6fa2b865754f2fa118ae7f854e483e9d
#
_cell.length_a   1.000
_cell.length_b   1.000
_cell.length_c   1.000
_cell.angle_alpha   90.00
_cell.angle_beta   90.00
_cell.angle_gamma   90.00
#
_symmetry.space_group_name_H-M   'P 1'
#
loop_
_entity.id
_entity.type
_entity.pdbx_description
1 polymer ?
#
loop_
_entity_poly.entity_id
_entity_poly.type
_entity_poly.pdbx_seq_one_letter_code
_entity_poly.pdbx_strand_id
1 'polypeptide(L)'
;VYLRQQITNEYKQSLTEFSSLISEINFGLKKQLYSSSPTMLSNLSADIYKNSAAAKECLERLPVSEKSTENIYKFLATTGDFSKAVSASNTDEVTEKNKKQLKKLIDFSDKLTDEITATASMLEDNDLLSEDVDNAMNKLDIATTFSSSAEDIGEIAKNIPTLIYDGPFSDHVNKKEAELLKGAKPFSKEDAMKKAEVYLNERNLKYTCDENSATESYIFEGNGSVCAVTKKGGYCLYMNKLKSVNKTKIKPKTAISN
;
A
#
# COMPACT_ATOMS: atom_id res chain seq x y z
N VAL A 1 -2.71 -29.57 -32.82
CA VAL A 1 -1.59 -28.73 -33.31
C VAL A 1 -1.94 -27.24 -33.17
N TYR A 2 -3.04 -26.78 -33.76
CA TYR A 2 -3.41 -25.35 -33.77
C TYR A 2 -3.55 -24.71 -32.35
N LEU A 3 -4.23 -25.40 -31.43
CA LEU A 3 -4.46 -24.88 -30.06
C LEU A 3 -3.15 -24.78 -29.28
N ARG A 4 -2.24 -25.73 -29.42
CA ARG A 4 -0.93 -25.68 -28.75
C ARG A 4 -0.07 -24.52 -29.24
N GLN A 5 -0.09 -24.28 -30.54
CA GLN A 5 0.64 -23.17 -31.15
C GLN A 5 0.10 -21.81 -30.69
N GLN A 6 -1.22 -21.72 -30.52
CA GLN A 6 -1.86 -20.51 -29.98
C GLN A 6 -1.45 -20.23 -28.53
N ILE A 7 -1.48 -21.26 -27.67
CA ILE A 7 -1.02 -21.14 -26.27
C ILE A 7 0.46 -20.74 -26.18
N THR A 8 1.31 -21.35 -26.99
CA THR A 8 2.75 -21.01 -27.04
C THR A 8 2.96 -19.55 -27.46
N ASN A 9 2.21 -19.07 -28.43
CA ASN A 9 2.29 -17.67 -28.87
C ASN A 9 1.81 -16.69 -27.76
N GLU A 10 0.76 -17.03 -27.04
CA GLU A 10 0.26 -16.25 -25.90
C GLU A 10 1.31 -16.17 -24.78
N TYR A 11 1.99 -17.28 -24.48
CA TYR A 11 3.09 -17.30 -23.50
C TYR A 11 4.28 -16.46 -23.94
N LYS A 12 4.72 -16.58 -25.19
CA LYS A 12 5.80 -15.76 -25.76
C LYS A 12 5.46 -14.28 -25.70
N GLN A 13 4.24 -13.90 -26.05
CA GLN A 13 3.78 -12.52 -25.97
C GLN A 13 3.77 -12.02 -24.53
N SER A 14 3.20 -12.79 -23.60
CA SER A 14 3.16 -12.42 -22.18
C SER A 14 4.54 -12.31 -21.57
N LEU A 15 5.48 -13.18 -21.93
CA LEU A 15 6.87 -13.12 -21.47
C LEU A 15 7.59 -11.89 -22.01
N THR A 16 7.41 -11.55 -23.26
CA THR A 16 7.99 -10.36 -23.89
C THR A 16 7.47 -9.07 -23.24
N GLU A 17 6.16 -9.01 -23.00
CA GLU A 17 5.51 -7.90 -22.30
C GLU A 17 6.03 -7.79 -20.87
N PHE A 18 6.11 -8.91 -20.15
CA PHE A 18 6.65 -8.98 -18.80
C PHE A 18 8.09 -8.51 -18.74
N SER A 19 8.95 -8.96 -19.63
CA SER A 19 10.36 -8.53 -19.76
C SER A 19 10.48 -7.02 -19.96
N SER A 20 9.67 -6.46 -20.85
CA SER A 20 9.63 -5.01 -21.08
C SER A 20 9.24 -4.24 -19.82
N LEU A 21 8.19 -4.69 -19.12
CA LEU A 21 7.71 -4.04 -17.90
C LEU A 21 8.73 -4.09 -16.76
N ILE A 22 9.42 -5.23 -16.57
CA ILE A 22 10.50 -5.35 -15.59
C ILE A 22 11.66 -4.40 -15.91
N SER A 23 12.01 -4.30 -17.19
CA SER A 23 13.06 -3.36 -17.64
C SER A 23 12.68 -1.91 -17.39
N GLU A 24 11.42 -1.54 -17.61
CA GLU A 24 10.91 -0.20 -17.32
C GLU A 24 10.89 0.10 -15.81
N ILE A 25 10.50 -0.89 -14.99
CA ILE A 25 10.55 -0.78 -13.51
C ILE A 25 12.01 -0.56 -13.07
N ASN A 26 12.93 -1.36 -13.55
CA ASN A 26 14.36 -1.24 -13.25
C ASN A 26 14.89 0.14 -13.58
N PHE A 27 14.61 0.62 -14.79
CA PHE A 27 15.02 1.95 -15.24
C PHE A 27 14.37 3.06 -14.38
N GLY A 28 13.10 2.91 -14.03
CA GLY A 28 12.39 3.83 -13.14
C GLY A 28 13.03 3.90 -11.75
N LEU A 29 13.37 2.76 -11.15
CA LEU A 29 14.05 2.66 -9.85
C LEU A 29 15.44 3.32 -9.89
N LYS A 30 16.22 3.08 -10.94
CA LYS A 30 17.53 3.71 -11.15
C LYS A 30 17.40 5.22 -11.26
N LYS A 31 16.42 5.73 -12.00
CA LYS A 31 16.14 7.17 -12.07
C LYS A 31 15.69 7.75 -10.73
N GLN A 32 14.83 7.02 -10.01
CA GLN A 32 14.33 7.45 -8.70
C GLN A 32 15.48 7.61 -7.69
N LEU A 33 16.51 6.74 -7.76
CA LEU A 33 17.68 6.80 -6.88
C LEU A 33 18.47 8.13 -6.99
N TYR A 34 18.48 8.73 -8.18
CA TYR A 34 19.23 9.96 -8.48
C TYR A 34 18.33 11.18 -8.67
N SER A 35 17.04 11.05 -8.49
CA SER A 35 16.11 12.18 -8.65
C SER A 35 16.16 13.11 -7.45
N SER A 36 16.24 14.41 -7.72
CA SER A 36 16.20 15.50 -6.74
C SER A 36 14.96 16.41 -6.91
N SER A 37 14.03 16.04 -7.80
CA SER A 37 12.83 16.84 -8.06
C SER A 37 11.57 16.11 -7.54
N PRO A 38 10.77 16.71 -6.66
CA PRO A 38 9.53 16.12 -6.15
C PRO A 38 8.55 15.72 -7.28
N THR A 39 8.43 16.57 -8.30
CA THR A 39 7.57 16.29 -9.46
C THR A 39 8.07 15.07 -10.24
N MET A 40 9.38 14.96 -10.44
CA MET A 40 9.98 13.81 -11.12
C MET A 40 9.83 12.54 -10.29
N LEU A 41 10.02 12.60 -8.97
CA LEU A 41 9.80 11.49 -8.06
C LEU A 41 8.35 11.01 -8.10
N SER A 42 7.39 11.93 -8.14
CA SER A 42 5.97 11.60 -8.23
C SER A 42 5.62 10.88 -9.54
N ASN A 43 6.10 11.40 -10.66
CA ASN A 43 5.87 10.79 -11.98
C ASN A 43 6.50 9.39 -12.07
N LEU A 44 7.78 9.25 -11.67
CA LEU A 44 8.47 7.96 -11.65
C LEU A 44 7.75 6.95 -10.75
N SER A 45 7.25 7.40 -9.60
CA SER A 45 6.50 6.54 -8.67
C SER A 45 5.20 6.04 -9.29
N ALA A 46 4.49 6.90 -10.00
CA ALA A 46 3.26 6.53 -10.70
C ALA A 46 3.54 5.50 -11.82
N ASP A 47 4.60 5.71 -12.59
CA ASP A 47 5.00 4.80 -13.67
C ASP A 47 5.46 3.44 -13.11
N ILE A 48 6.30 3.43 -12.08
CA ILE A 48 6.75 2.19 -11.42
C ILE A 48 5.56 1.42 -10.87
N TYR A 49 4.63 2.11 -10.21
CA TYR A 49 3.44 1.48 -9.66
C TYR A 49 2.55 0.86 -10.74
N LYS A 50 2.28 1.61 -11.82
CA LYS A 50 1.52 1.15 -12.98
C LYS A 50 2.16 -0.08 -13.63
N ASN A 51 3.47 0.00 -13.89
CA ASN A 51 4.21 -1.08 -14.54
C ASN A 51 4.29 -2.31 -13.62
N SER A 52 4.40 -2.14 -12.30
CA SER A 52 4.34 -3.24 -11.34
C SER A 52 2.98 -3.94 -11.33
N ALA A 53 1.89 -3.20 -11.47
CA ALA A 53 0.54 -3.78 -11.58
C ALA A 53 0.38 -4.55 -12.89
N ALA A 54 0.78 -3.97 -14.03
CA ALA A 54 0.74 -4.63 -15.33
C ALA A 54 1.62 -5.90 -15.38
N ALA A 55 2.82 -5.84 -14.77
CA ALA A 55 3.71 -7.00 -14.68
C ALA A 55 3.09 -8.17 -13.90
N LYS A 56 2.31 -7.89 -12.85
CA LYS A 56 1.56 -8.94 -12.13
C LYS A 56 0.55 -9.63 -13.03
N GLU A 57 -0.21 -8.87 -13.82
CA GLU A 57 -1.18 -9.43 -14.77
C GLU A 57 -0.51 -10.29 -15.86
N CYS A 58 0.66 -9.88 -16.33
CA CYS A 58 1.44 -10.69 -17.28
C CYS A 58 1.92 -11.99 -16.62
N LEU A 59 2.39 -11.93 -15.37
CA LEU A 59 2.88 -13.08 -14.62
C LEU A 59 1.78 -14.15 -14.41
N GLU A 60 0.53 -13.73 -14.18
CA GLU A 60 -0.62 -14.64 -14.03
C GLU A 60 -0.92 -15.45 -15.30
N ARG A 61 -0.52 -14.97 -16.45
CA ARG A 61 -0.69 -15.63 -17.74
C ARG A 61 0.46 -16.59 -18.09
N LEU A 62 1.53 -16.60 -17.29
CA LEU A 62 2.70 -17.43 -17.53
C LEU A 62 2.66 -18.73 -16.73
N PRO A 63 3.10 -19.87 -17.29
CA PRO A 63 3.14 -21.16 -16.60
C PRO A 63 4.35 -21.24 -15.63
N VAL A 64 4.35 -20.39 -14.62
CA VAL A 64 5.44 -20.31 -13.62
C VAL A 64 5.05 -21.05 -12.36
N SER A 65 6.01 -21.71 -11.69
CA SER A 65 5.75 -22.40 -10.42
C SER A 65 5.26 -21.44 -9.35
N GLU A 66 4.37 -21.90 -8.45
CA GLU A 66 3.82 -21.08 -7.35
C GLU A 66 4.90 -20.41 -6.51
N LYS A 67 5.98 -21.13 -6.20
CA LYS A 67 7.06 -20.62 -5.36
C LYS A 67 7.84 -19.47 -6.04
N SER A 68 8.09 -19.58 -7.34
CA SER A 68 8.77 -18.55 -8.11
C SER A 68 7.85 -17.34 -8.28
N THR A 69 6.59 -17.59 -8.54
CA THR A 69 5.54 -16.57 -8.66
C THR A 69 5.42 -15.75 -7.39
N GLU A 70 5.39 -16.38 -6.20
CA GLU A 70 5.28 -15.68 -4.91
C GLU A 70 6.38 -14.62 -4.71
N ASN A 71 7.64 -14.98 -4.99
CA ASN A 71 8.76 -14.06 -4.83
C ASN A 71 8.69 -12.87 -5.79
N ILE A 72 8.31 -13.11 -7.04
CA ILE A 72 8.15 -12.05 -8.04
C ILE A 72 6.96 -11.14 -7.66
N TYR A 73 5.83 -11.72 -7.24
CA TYR A 73 4.69 -10.95 -6.76
C TYR A 73 5.05 -10.05 -5.59
N LYS A 74 5.78 -10.60 -4.62
CA LYS A 74 6.26 -9.87 -3.46
C LYS A 74 7.18 -8.72 -3.86
N PHE A 75 8.09 -8.95 -4.80
CA PHE A 75 8.94 -7.91 -5.36
C PHE A 75 8.12 -6.81 -6.03
N LEU A 76 7.21 -7.16 -6.93
CA LEU A 76 6.40 -6.20 -7.67
C LEU A 76 5.50 -5.36 -6.73
N ALA A 77 4.86 -6.00 -5.74
CA ALA A 77 4.06 -5.31 -4.74
C ALA A 77 4.93 -4.33 -3.93
N THR A 78 6.05 -4.82 -3.38
CA THR A 78 6.97 -4.02 -2.57
C THR A 78 7.54 -2.85 -3.35
N THR A 79 7.91 -3.06 -4.61
CA THR A 79 8.48 -2.02 -5.48
C THR A 79 7.48 -0.90 -5.77
N GLY A 80 6.24 -1.25 -6.11
CA GLY A 80 5.19 -0.27 -6.35
C GLY A 80 4.88 0.55 -5.10
N ASP A 81 4.68 -0.11 -3.97
CA ASP A 81 4.35 0.54 -2.70
C ASP A 81 5.51 1.39 -2.17
N PHE A 82 6.73 0.89 -2.27
CA PHE A 82 7.92 1.63 -1.85
C PHE A 82 8.11 2.90 -2.67
N SER A 83 7.98 2.82 -3.99
CA SER A 83 8.11 3.99 -4.87
C SER A 83 7.08 5.07 -4.53
N LYS A 84 5.84 4.70 -4.22
CA LYS A 84 4.83 5.63 -3.73
C LYS A 84 5.20 6.25 -2.39
N ALA A 85 5.70 5.45 -1.44
CA ALA A 85 6.12 5.94 -0.14
C ALA A 85 7.27 6.96 -0.23
N VAL A 86 8.22 6.74 -1.13
CA VAL A 86 9.31 7.68 -1.42
C VAL A 86 8.76 8.99 -1.96
N SER A 87 7.82 8.94 -2.89
CA SER A 87 7.17 10.13 -3.45
C SER A 87 6.36 10.92 -2.41
N ALA A 88 5.68 10.21 -1.51
CA ALA A 88 4.83 10.83 -0.48
C ALA A 88 5.62 11.49 0.68
N SER A 89 6.93 11.28 0.77
CA SER A 89 7.75 11.79 1.88
C SER A 89 7.97 13.31 1.86
N ASN A 90 7.50 14.02 0.82
CA ASN A 90 7.61 15.49 0.65
C ASN A 90 9.04 16.04 0.85
N THR A 91 10.06 15.22 0.62
CA THR A 91 11.46 15.64 0.69
C THR A 91 11.99 15.89 -0.72
N ASP A 92 12.78 16.94 -0.91
CA ASP A 92 13.39 17.27 -2.19
C ASP A 92 14.39 16.19 -2.65
N GLU A 93 14.86 15.35 -1.73
CA GLU A 93 15.79 14.28 -2.00
C GLU A 93 15.38 12.95 -1.34
N VAL A 94 15.75 11.86 -2.00
CA VAL A 94 15.60 10.51 -1.46
C VAL A 94 16.53 10.33 -0.25
N THR A 95 15.99 9.99 0.91
CA THR A 95 16.79 9.80 2.12
C THR A 95 17.81 8.67 1.97
N GLU A 96 18.91 8.71 2.71
CA GLU A 96 19.95 7.65 2.66
C GLU A 96 19.39 6.26 3.02
N LYS A 97 18.40 6.20 3.90
CA LYS A 97 17.68 4.96 4.20
C LYS A 97 16.96 4.44 2.95
N ASN A 98 16.22 5.31 2.27
CA ASN A 98 15.49 4.96 1.06
C ASN A 98 16.43 4.61 -0.10
N LYS A 99 17.57 5.29 -0.23
CA LYS A 99 18.60 4.94 -1.22
C LYS A 99 19.15 3.53 -1.05
N LYS A 100 19.38 3.08 0.20
CA LYS A 100 19.82 1.70 0.49
C LYS A 100 18.74 0.69 0.08
N GLN A 101 17.49 0.98 0.35
CA GLN A 101 16.37 0.11 -0.03
C GLN A 101 16.16 0.08 -1.55
N LEU A 102 16.24 1.23 -2.22
CA LEU A 102 16.21 1.31 -3.68
C LEU A 102 17.30 0.46 -4.33
N LYS A 103 18.53 0.51 -3.81
CA LYS A 103 19.64 -0.32 -4.34
C LYS A 103 19.31 -1.82 -4.25
N LYS A 104 18.74 -2.30 -3.15
CA LYS A 104 18.31 -3.71 -3.02
C LYS A 104 17.23 -4.07 -4.04
N LEU A 105 16.26 -3.18 -4.28
CA LEU A 105 15.22 -3.39 -5.29
C LEU A 105 15.80 -3.38 -6.71
N ILE A 106 16.76 -2.51 -6.99
CA ILE A 106 17.47 -2.46 -8.26
C ILE A 106 18.27 -3.74 -8.48
N ASP A 107 19.03 -4.21 -7.49
CA ASP A 107 19.82 -5.45 -7.58
C ASP A 107 18.93 -6.66 -7.87
N PHE A 108 17.75 -6.73 -7.25
CA PHE A 108 16.78 -7.77 -7.54
C PHE A 108 16.22 -7.64 -8.96
N SER A 109 15.84 -6.43 -9.35
CA SER A 109 15.31 -6.13 -10.67
C SER A 109 16.33 -6.42 -11.80
N ASP A 110 17.62 -6.11 -11.58
CA ASP A 110 18.70 -6.44 -12.54
C ASP A 110 18.77 -7.95 -12.77
N LYS A 111 18.85 -8.73 -11.69
CA LYS A 111 18.89 -10.20 -11.78
C LYS A 111 17.64 -10.76 -12.46
N LEU A 112 16.47 -10.27 -12.10
CA LEU A 112 15.19 -10.70 -12.68
C LEU A 112 15.15 -10.39 -14.20
N THR A 113 15.65 -9.23 -14.61
CA THR A 113 15.74 -8.82 -16.01
C THR A 113 16.66 -9.79 -16.80
N ASP A 114 17.82 -10.12 -16.23
CA ASP A 114 18.78 -11.04 -16.86
C ASP A 114 18.18 -12.43 -17.05
N GLU A 115 17.54 -12.98 -16.04
CA GLU A 115 16.90 -14.30 -16.07
C GLU A 115 15.75 -14.36 -17.09
N ILE A 116 14.88 -13.34 -17.09
CA ILE A 116 13.75 -13.28 -18.03
C ILE A 116 14.24 -13.11 -19.46
N THR A 117 15.25 -12.27 -19.67
CA THR A 117 15.84 -12.03 -21.01
C THR A 117 16.49 -13.31 -21.55
N ALA A 118 17.23 -14.03 -20.70
CA ALA A 118 17.80 -15.33 -21.07
C ALA A 118 16.70 -16.34 -21.44
N THR A 119 15.62 -16.40 -20.68
CA THR A 119 14.49 -17.29 -20.97
C THR A 119 13.76 -16.90 -22.26
N ALA A 120 13.52 -15.60 -22.48
CA ALA A 120 12.90 -15.11 -23.70
C ALA A 120 13.74 -15.47 -24.95
N SER A 121 15.06 -15.27 -24.86
CA SER A 121 15.97 -15.63 -25.95
C SER A 121 15.98 -17.12 -26.27
N MET A 122 15.90 -17.99 -25.26
CA MET A 122 15.78 -19.43 -25.46
C MET A 122 14.48 -19.81 -26.19
N LEU A 123 13.41 -19.04 -25.98
CA LEU A 123 12.10 -19.30 -26.61
C LEU A 123 11.99 -18.76 -28.04
N GLU A 124 12.84 -17.79 -28.42
CA GLU A 124 12.87 -17.23 -29.78
C GLU A 124 13.54 -18.16 -30.79
N ASP A 125 14.60 -18.88 -30.36
CA ASP A 125 15.48 -19.67 -31.26
C ASP A 125 14.94 -21.03 -31.71
N ASN A 126 13.77 -21.47 -31.18
CA ASN A 126 13.27 -22.80 -31.49
C ASN A 126 11.77 -22.80 -31.84
N ASP A 127 11.37 -23.73 -32.73
CA ASP A 127 9.98 -24.18 -32.95
C ASP A 127 9.49 -24.95 -31.71
N LEU A 128 9.46 -24.28 -30.54
CA LEU A 128 9.21 -24.89 -29.26
C LEU A 128 7.75 -25.30 -29.12
N LEU A 129 7.55 -26.52 -28.69
CA LEU A 129 6.26 -27.04 -28.22
C LEU A 129 5.95 -26.43 -26.85
N SER A 130 4.68 -26.37 -26.48
CA SER A 130 4.23 -25.82 -25.17
C SER A 130 4.94 -26.46 -23.96
N GLU A 131 5.35 -27.73 -24.10
CA GLU A 131 6.08 -28.47 -23.08
C GLU A 131 7.51 -27.97 -22.87
N ASP A 132 8.13 -27.40 -23.90
CA ASP A 132 9.45 -26.78 -23.82
C ASP A 132 9.36 -25.38 -23.17
N VAL A 133 8.26 -24.67 -23.37
CA VAL A 133 7.98 -23.39 -22.69
C VAL A 133 7.76 -23.64 -21.20
N ASP A 134 6.95 -24.64 -20.83
CA ASP A 134 6.72 -25.01 -19.44
C ASP A 134 8.04 -25.45 -18.76
N ASN A 135 8.87 -26.21 -19.47
CA ASN A 135 10.19 -26.63 -18.98
C ASN A 135 11.17 -25.46 -18.85
N ALA A 136 11.18 -24.50 -19.78
CA ALA A 136 12.01 -23.29 -19.71
C ALA A 136 11.56 -22.38 -18.56
N MET A 137 10.26 -22.19 -18.39
CA MET A 137 9.68 -21.40 -17.31
C MET A 137 9.87 -22.05 -15.94
N ASN A 138 9.83 -23.38 -15.85
CA ASN A 138 10.14 -24.11 -14.61
C ASN A 138 11.64 -24.15 -14.29
N LYS A 139 12.52 -24.02 -15.30
CA LYS A 139 13.96 -23.83 -15.13
C LYS A 139 14.34 -22.40 -14.74
N LEU A 140 13.44 -21.45 -14.86
CA LEU A 140 13.55 -20.17 -14.16
C LEU A 140 13.61 -20.48 -12.66
N ASP A 141 14.79 -20.92 -12.18
CA ASP A 141 15.01 -21.24 -10.76
C ASP A 141 15.21 -19.94 -9.96
N ILE A 142 14.21 -19.06 -10.11
CA ILE A 142 14.07 -17.83 -9.36
C ILE A 142 14.10 -18.13 -7.86
N ALA A 143 13.70 -19.35 -7.47
CA ALA A 143 13.63 -19.74 -6.08
C ALA A 143 15.01 -19.92 -5.42
N THR A 144 16.02 -20.42 -6.13
CA THR A 144 17.36 -20.65 -5.56
C THR A 144 18.26 -19.44 -5.76
N THR A 145 18.19 -18.77 -6.91
CA THR A 145 19.00 -17.57 -7.21
C THR A 145 18.58 -16.37 -6.36
N PHE A 146 17.31 -16.30 -5.92
CA PHE A 146 16.75 -15.16 -5.22
C PHE A 146 16.43 -15.40 -3.74
N SER A 147 16.81 -16.54 -3.13
CA SER A 147 16.47 -16.83 -1.73
C SER A 147 16.96 -15.74 -0.76
N SER A 148 18.19 -15.30 -0.88
CA SER A 148 18.75 -14.22 -0.05
C SER A 148 18.14 -12.84 -0.40
N SER A 149 17.88 -12.57 -1.67
CA SER A 149 17.26 -11.33 -2.12
C SER A 149 15.77 -11.24 -1.77
N ALA A 150 15.07 -12.38 -1.66
CA ALA A 150 13.68 -12.42 -1.22
C ALA A 150 13.51 -12.06 0.27
N GLU A 151 14.49 -12.39 1.12
CA GLU A 151 14.54 -11.95 2.51
C GLU A 151 14.72 -10.43 2.60
N ASP A 152 15.62 -9.86 1.82
CA ASP A 152 15.84 -8.42 1.72
C ASP A 152 14.58 -7.66 1.30
N ILE A 153 13.85 -8.19 0.31
CA ILE A 153 12.56 -7.64 -0.11
C ILE A 153 11.52 -7.73 1.01
N GLY A 154 11.51 -8.85 1.75
CA GLY A 154 10.66 -9.02 2.92
C GLY A 154 10.92 -7.99 4.01
N GLU A 155 12.17 -7.62 4.24
CA GLU A 155 12.55 -6.54 5.17
C GLU A 155 12.10 -5.16 4.68
N ILE A 156 12.26 -4.89 3.38
CA ILE A 156 11.77 -3.64 2.78
C ILE A 156 10.25 -3.56 2.95
N ALA A 157 9.51 -4.62 2.62
CA ALA A 157 8.06 -4.67 2.73
C ALA A 157 7.56 -4.38 4.17
N LYS A 158 8.25 -4.88 5.19
CA LYS A 158 7.92 -4.59 6.60
C LYS A 158 8.15 -3.14 7.00
N ASN A 159 9.06 -2.46 6.33
CA ASN A 159 9.44 -1.08 6.63
C ASN A 159 8.73 -0.04 5.74
N ILE A 160 7.99 -0.48 4.74
CA ILE A 160 7.16 0.42 3.94
C ILE A 160 5.97 0.83 4.82
N PRO A 161 5.73 2.12 5.02
CA PRO A 161 4.46 2.57 5.58
C PRO A 161 3.35 2.03 4.70
N THR A 162 2.42 1.28 5.26
CA THR A 162 1.27 0.78 4.51
C THR A 162 0.59 1.99 3.88
N LEU A 163 0.64 2.09 2.55
CA LEU A 163 0.02 3.21 1.85
C LEU A 163 -1.48 3.12 2.05
N ILE A 164 -2.05 4.24 2.43
CA ILE A 164 -3.48 4.37 2.67
C ILE A 164 -4.19 4.27 1.34
N TYR A 165 -4.62 3.06 0.95
CA TYR A 165 -5.43 2.86 -0.23
C TYR A 165 -6.89 3.25 -0.03
N ASP A 166 -7.39 3.11 1.20
CA ASP A 166 -8.81 3.22 1.53
C ASP A 166 -9.14 4.37 2.51
N GLY A 167 -8.30 5.41 2.58
CA GLY A 167 -8.56 6.56 3.44
C GLY A 167 -8.54 6.21 4.93
N PRO A 168 -9.59 6.52 5.72
CA PRO A 168 -9.57 6.39 7.18
C PRO A 168 -9.49 4.97 7.73
N PHE A 169 -9.56 3.93 6.88
CA PHE A 169 -9.55 2.52 7.29
C PHE A 169 -8.18 1.85 7.24
N SER A 170 -7.13 2.61 7.04
CA SER A 170 -5.77 2.07 6.96
C SER A 170 -5.19 1.78 8.36
N ASP A 171 -4.73 0.55 8.58
CA ASP A 171 -4.25 0.05 9.89
C ASP A 171 -3.14 0.89 10.55
N HIS A 172 -2.35 1.62 9.77
CA HIS A 172 -1.28 2.43 10.37
C HIS A 172 -1.73 3.83 10.79
N VAL A 173 -2.83 4.35 10.24
CA VAL A 173 -3.49 5.55 10.79
C VAL A 173 -4.03 5.21 12.18
N ASN A 174 -4.56 4.00 12.35
CA ASN A 174 -5.04 3.49 13.61
C ASN A 174 -3.94 3.27 14.66
N LYS A 175 -2.67 3.20 14.27
CA LYS A 175 -1.53 3.03 15.19
C LYS A 175 -0.80 4.33 15.52
N LYS A 176 -1.10 5.43 14.84
CA LYS A 176 -0.45 6.72 15.06
C LYS A 176 -1.18 7.50 16.14
N GLU A 177 -0.54 7.68 17.30
CA GLU A 177 -1.10 8.52 18.36
C GLU A 177 -1.32 9.95 17.85
N ALA A 178 -2.51 10.47 18.02
CA ALA A 178 -2.84 11.85 17.60
C ALA A 178 -1.95 12.87 18.33
N GLU A 179 -1.45 13.87 17.62
CA GLU A 179 -0.55 14.90 18.17
C GLU A 179 -1.10 15.53 19.46
N LEU A 180 -2.41 15.79 19.53
CA LEU A 180 -3.08 16.34 20.71
C LEU A 180 -3.05 15.42 21.95
N LEU A 181 -2.82 14.12 21.75
CA LEU A 181 -2.78 13.15 22.84
C LEU A 181 -1.35 12.89 23.33
N LYS A 182 -0.34 13.33 22.61
CA LYS A 182 1.06 13.21 22.99
C LYS A 182 1.31 14.02 24.27
N GLY A 183 1.63 13.34 25.36
CA GLY A 183 1.85 13.96 26.66
C GLY A 183 0.60 14.37 27.42
N ALA A 184 -0.60 14.09 26.89
CA ALA A 184 -1.85 14.37 27.60
C ALA A 184 -2.02 13.42 28.80
N LYS A 185 -2.51 13.95 29.92
CA LYS A 185 -2.72 13.19 31.16
C LYS A 185 -3.88 12.20 31.01
N PRO A 186 -3.81 11.05 31.68
CA PRO A 186 -4.96 10.14 31.78
C PRO A 186 -6.20 10.89 32.32
N PHE A 187 -7.35 10.57 31.78
CA PHE A 187 -8.61 11.19 32.11
C PHE A 187 -9.58 10.15 32.68
N SER A 188 -10.17 10.42 33.84
CA SER A 188 -11.03 9.47 34.52
C SER A 188 -12.37 9.29 33.77
N LYS A 189 -13.02 8.14 33.95
CA LYS A 189 -14.32 7.86 33.34
C LYS A 189 -15.39 8.85 33.87
N GLU A 190 -15.34 9.18 35.14
CA GLU A 190 -16.24 10.11 35.79
C GLU A 190 -16.11 11.51 35.24
N ASP A 191 -14.90 11.97 35.02
CA ASP A 191 -14.65 13.30 34.44
C ASP A 191 -14.96 13.32 32.94
N ALA A 192 -14.73 12.21 32.24
CA ALA A 192 -15.13 12.04 30.85
C ALA A 192 -16.67 12.08 30.71
N MET A 193 -17.40 11.48 31.60
CA MET A 193 -18.88 11.55 31.65
C MET A 193 -19.36 13.00 31.81
N LYS A 194 -18.81 13.75 32.75
CA LYS A 194 -19.14 15.17 32.94
C LYS A 194 -18.88 15.99 31.67
N LYS A 195 -17.75 15.74 30.98
CA LYS A 195 -17.47 16.38 29.69
C LYS A 195 -18.46 15.99 28.61
N ALA A 196 -18.81 14.69 28.49
CA ALA A 196 -19.81 14.23 27.54
C ALA A 196 -21.18 14.89 27.77
N GLU A 197 -21.59 15.06 29.04
CA GLU A 197 -22.83 15.79 29.39
C GLU A 197 -22.79 17.26 28.93
N VAL A 198 -21.64 17.90 29.03
CA VAL A 198 -21.44 19.29 28.54
C VAL A 198 -21.49 19.31 27.00
N TYR A 199 -20.80 18.42 26.32
CA TYR A 199 -20.79 18.37 24.84
C TYR A 199 -22.17 18.09 24.25
N LEU A 200 -22.89 17.15 24.82
CA LEU A 200 -24.25 16.82 24.38
C LEU A 200 -25.30 17.79 24.90
N ASN A 201 -24.98 18.62 25.91
CA ASN A 201 -25.94 19.41 26.67
C ASN A 201 -27.11 18.54 27.19
N GLU A 202 -26.76 17.39 27.75
CA GLU A 202 -27.68 16.38 28.30
C GLU A 202 -27.15 15.89 29.65
N ARG A 203 -28.06 15.51 30.54
CA ARG A 203 -27.74 14.91 31.85
C ARG A 203 -28.10 13.45 31.86
N ASN A 204 -27.56 12.69 32.82
CA ASN A 204 -27.84 11.29 33.04
C ASN A 204 -27.42 10.40 31.85
N LEU A 205 -26.28 10.68 31.24
CA LEU A 205 -25.68 9.79 30.26
C LEU A 205 -25.31 8.47 30.93
N LYS A 206 -25.39 7.37 30.17
CA LYS A 206 -24.94 6.05 30.59
C LYS A 206 -23.61 5.73 29.88
N TYR A 207 -22.68 5.21 30.65
CA TYR A 207 -21.49 4.59 30.05
C TYR A 207 -21.90 3.31 29.30
N THR A 208 -21.44 3.14 28.07
CA THR A 208 -21.75 2.00 27.22
C THR A 208 -20.59 1.04 27.16
N CYS A 209 -19.44 1.50 26.68
CA CYS A 209 -18.25 0.67 26.53
C CYS A 209 -16.98 1.52 26.38
N ASP A 210 -15.84 0.84 26.43
CA ASP A 210 -14.55 1.39 25.99
C ASP A 210 -14.36 1.12 24.50
N GLU A 211 -13.97 2.12 23.75
CA GLU A 211 -13.47 1.97 22.40
C GLU A 211 -11.94 1.88 22.43
N ASN A 212 -11.41 0.76 21.96
CA ASN A 212 -9.98 0.46 21.94
C ASN A 212 -9.42 0.56 20.49
N SER A 213 -9.87 1.57 19.76
CA SER A 213 -9.27 1.92 18.47
C SER A 213 -7.93 2.65 18.66
N ALA A 214 -7.36 3.22 17.61
CA ALA A 214 -6.13 4.02 17.67
C ALA A 214 -6.17 5.16 18.71
N THR A 215 -7.37 5.63 19.02
CA THR A 215 -7.61 6.63 20.06
C THR A 215 -8.55 6.04 21.10
N GLU A 216 -7.98 5.50 22.18
CA GLU A 216 -8.76 4.93 23.26
C GLU A 216 -9.73 5.95 23.84
N SER A 217 -11.00 5.59 23.94
CA SER A 217 -12.07 6.48 24.42
C SER A 217 -13.13 5.77 25.24
N TYR A 218 -13.86 6.55 26.04
CA TYR A 218 -15.07 6.13 26.72
C TYR A 218 -16.28 6.55 25.89
N ILE A 219 -17.24 5.65 25.71
CA ILE A 219 -18.48 5.92 24.99
C ILE A 219 -19.63 6.09 25.98
N PHE A 220 -20.36 7.20 25.84
CA PHE A 220 -21.53 7.55 26.66
C PHE A 220 -22.74 7.75 25.76
N GLU A 221 -23.87 7.24 26.20
CA GLU A 221 -25.15 7.32 25.48
C GLU A 221 -26.26 7.90 26.36
N GLY A 222 -27.19 8.60 25.73
CA GLY A 222 -28.40 9.11 26.39
C GLY A 222 -29.38 9.71 25.38
N ASN A 223 -30.68 9.42 25.55
CA ASN A 223 -31.80 9.98 24.77
C ASN A 223 -31.58 10.03 23.24
N GLY A 224 -30.94 9.01 22.64
CA GLY A 224 -30.60 8.96 21.23
C GLY A 224 -29.38 9.79 20.86
N SER A 225 -28.60 10.20 21.83
CA SER A 225 -27.31 10.88 21.64
C SER A 225 -26.16 9.98 22.05
N VAL A 226 -25.03 10.08 21.35
CA VAL A 226 -23.79 9.33 21.63
C VAL A 226 -22.62 10.32 21.65
N CYS A 227 -21.70 10.17 22.61
CA CYS A 227 -20.46 10.91 22.67
C CYS A 227 -19.31 10.00 23.07
N ALA A 228 -18.21 10.09 22.32
CA ALA A 228 -16.93 9.46 22.66
C ALA A 228 -15.96 10.50 23.21
N VAL A 229 -15.38 10.22 24.38
CA VAL A 229 -14.40 11.10 25.05
C VAL A 229 -13.10 10.33 25.24
N THR A 230 -11.99 10.90 24.80
CA THR A 230 -10.68 10.24 24.85
C THR A 230 -10.20 9.97 26.28
N LYS A 231 -9.60 8.79 26.51
CA LYS A 231 -9.03 8.39 27.82
C LYS A 231 -7.80 9.23 28.22
N LYS A 232 -7.18 9.90 27.25
CA LYS A 232 -6.12 10.90 27.49
C LYS A 232 -6.64 12.27 27.10
N GLY A 233 -6.45 13.27 27.96
CA GLY A 233 -6.82 14.66 27.71
C GLY A 233 -8.32 14.98 27.76
N GLY A 234 -9.20 13.97 27.72
CA GLY A 234 -10.65 14.16 27.78
C GLY A 234 -11.22 15.00 26.64
N TYR A 235 -10.75 14.79 25.42
CA TYR A 235 -11.25 15.45 24.21
C TYR A 235 -12.47 14.72 23.65
N CYS A 236 -13.40 15.45 23.07
CA CYS A 236 -14.51 14.86 22.32
C CYS A 236 -13.94 14.31 21.00
N LEU A 237 -14.03 12.99 20.81
CA LEU A 237 -13.61 12.33 19.57
C LEU A 237 -14.71 12.44 18.51
N TYR A 238 -15.92 12.12 18.89
CA TYR A 238 -17.11 12.33 18.09
C TYR A 238 -18.34 12.48 18.97
N MET A 239 -19.37 13.14 18.44
CA MET A 239 -20.70 13.18 19.04
C MET A 239 -21.76 13.08 17.96
N ASN A 240 -22.82 12.35 18.27
CA ASN A 240 -24.00 12.25 17.43
C ASN A 240 -25.24 12.54 18.28
N LYS A 241 -26.11 13.40 17.79
CA LYS A 241 -27.36 13.77 18.46
C LYS A 241 -28.50 13.67 17.48
N LEU A 242 -29.42 12.72 17.73
CA LEU A 242 -30.62 12.60 16.93
C LEU A 242 -31.53 13.80 17.24
N LYS A 243 -31.54 14.76 16.36
CA LYS A 243 -32.42 15.92 16.43
C LYS A 243 -33.25 16.06 15.16
N SER A 244 -34.55 16.07 15.29
CA SER A 244 -35.43 16.40 14.17
C SER A 244 -35.26 17.87 13.81
N VAL A 245 -34.81 18.15 12.58
CA VAL A 245 -34.65 19.52 12.06
C VAL A 245 -35.84 19.85 11.17
N ASN A 246 -36.82 20.53 11.71
CA ASN A 246 -38.03 20.89 11.00
C ASN A 246 -37.87 22.04 10.01
N LYS A 247 -36.85 22.91 10.17
CA LYS A 247 -36.54 24.02 9.27
C LYS A 247 -35.03 24.31 9.27
N THR A 248 -34.42 24.41 8.09
CA THR A 248 -33.05 24.87 7.94
C THR A 248 -33.00 26.40 8.07
N LYS A 249 -32.21 26.94 9.00
CA LYS A 249 -32.00 28.37 9.19
C LYS A 249 -31.01 28.97 8.19
N ILE A 250 -30.20 28.15 7.55
CA ILE A 250 -29.14 28.58 6.61
C ILE A 250 -29.52 28.13 5.22
N LYS A 251 -29.56 29.09 4.27
CA LYS A 251 -29.80 28.79 2.85
C LYS A 251 -28.55 28.09 2.26
N PRO A 252 -28.72 27.17 1.28
CA PRO A 252 -27.58 26.46 0.68
C PRO A 252 -26.45 27.38 0.19
N LYS A 253 -26.80 28.53 -0.40
CA LYS A 253 -25.82 29.52 -0.88
C LYS A 253 -24.96 30.13 0.23
N THR A 254 -25.50 30.27 1.45
CA THR A 254 -24.77 30.80 2.61
C THR A 254 -23.90 29.75 3.27
N ALA A 255 -24.23 28.46 3.12
CA ALA A 255 -23.45 27.36 3.63
C ALA A 255 -22.18 27.06 2.79
N ILE A 256 -22.19 27.49 1.52
CA ILE A 256 -21.07 27.29 0.57
C ILE A 256 -20.05 28.46 0.64
N SER A 257 -20.45 29.60 1.16
CA SER A 257 -19.63 30.83 1.21
C SER A 257 -18.85 31.02 2.54
N ASN A 258 -18.96 30.08 3.48
CA ASN A 258 -18.20 29.99 4.72
C ASN A 258 -17.36 28.70 4.73
#